data_f7a931ff3d206135a0308677aa39213d
#
_entry.id   f7a931ff3d206135a0308677aa39213d
#
_cell.length_a   1.000
_cell.length_b   1.000
_cell.length_c   1.000
_cell.angle_alpha   90.00
_cell.angle_beta   90.00
_cell.angle_gamma   90.00
#
_symmetry.space_group_name_H-M   'P 1'
#
loop_
_entity.id
_entity.type
_entity.pdbx_description
1 polymer ?
#
loop_
_entity_poly.entity_id
_entity_poly.type
_entity_poly.pdbx_seq_one_letter_code
_entity_poly.pdbx_strand_id
1 'polypeptide(L)'
;MKNRVDINDEEEVLHIVMFPWLAMGHLIPFLHLSTNLATKGHRISFISTAGNLRRLPQIPPHLSPLITFIPLPFPSIPNLSPNAESSMDAPHHQAQLLKIAFDFLKQPLSDFLEKISPNPDWIIYDYASHWLPGLAAEMGVSCAFFSLFNAATMVFFGPPAKVLSGDCVRSSAEDFTVVPKWVKMESEIVYRVHDAIVGTSDLERFAISIDGSDVVLFRTCVEFEPEWFKLICELYNKPVVPVGFLPPSMVNTKSEDDEKKWIEIKGWLDKHSLNSVVYVALGTEATLSQDELVGLAIGLEQSGLPFFWVLRKPPGSTQNQMELLPCGFLERVKDRGMIYLDWAPQVKILGHSAIGGFLTHCGWNSIIEGLSFGRVLILFPVMNDQGLNARLLQGKKFGVEIPRNEQDGSFTSDSVSDSVRLTMVSENGETLRANAREMKGLFGDFDINNRYFDNFARYVVENKKKFI
;
A
#
# COMPACT_ATOMS: atom_id res chain seq x y z
N MET A 1 57.16 -11.58 -3.38
CA MET A 1 55.95 -12.20 -3.99
C MET A 1 54.77 -11.38 -3.62
N LYS A 2 54.26 -10.57 -4.55
CA LYS A 2 53.11 -9.71 -4.37
C LYS A 2 51.85 -10.54 -4.66
N ASN A 3 51.04 -10.83 -3.65
CA ASN A 3 49.69 -11.30 -3.85
C ASN A 3 48.83 -10.15 -4.35
N ARG A 4 48.56 -10.10 -5.62
CA ARG A 4 47.45 -9.36 -6.19
C ARG A 4 46.18 -10.10 -5.79
N VAL A 5 45.38 -9.47 -4.96
CA VAL A 5 43.95 -9.76 -4.87
C VAL A 5 43.32 -8.92 -5.96
N ASP A 6 43.14 -9.51 -7.14
CA ASP A 6 42.27 -8.97 -8.18
C ASP A 6 40.83 -9.31 -7.75
N ILE A 7 40.21 -8.39 -7.03
CA ILE A 7 38.76 -8.42 -6.82
C ILE A 7 38.20 -7.56 -7.98
N ASN A 8 37.94 -8.18 -9.10
CA ASN A 8 36.94 -7.71 -10.03
C ASN A 8 35.60 -8.29 -9.53
N ASP A 9 35.02 -7.66 -8.51
CA ASP A 9 33.60 -7.81 -8.22
C ASP A 9 32.84 -6.97 -9.27
N GLU A 10 32.73 -7.45 -10.52
CA GLU A 10 31.63 -7.05 -11.38
C GLU A 10 30.37 -7.58 -10.70
N GLU A 11 29.57 -6.70 -10.10
CA GLU A 11 28.31 -7.08 -9.49
C GLU A 11 27.47 -7.82 -10.55
N GLU A 12 27.06 -9.04 -10.25
CA GLU A 12 26.32 -9.90 -11.18
C GLU A 12 24.98 -9.25 -11.56
N VAL A 13 24.77 -8.96 -12.83
CA VAL A 13 23.53 -8.36 -13.33
C VAL A 13 22.44 -9.42 -13.45
N LEU A 14 21.39 -9.28 -12.66
CA LEU A 14 20.22 -10.17 -12.70
C LEU A 14 19.15 -9.65 -13.67
N HIS A 15 18.35 -10.58 -14.21
CA HIS A 15 17.10 -10.32 -14.87
C HIS A 15 15.93 -10.67 -13.93
N ILE A 16 15.12 -9.68 -13.54
CA ILE A 16 14.06 -9.84 -12.56
C ILE A 16 12.71 -9.49 -13.20
N VAL A 17 11.77 -10.40 -13.11
CA VAL A 17 10.38 -10.19 -13.53
C VAL A 17 9.57 -9.70 -12.34
N MET A 18 8.77 -8.63 -12.55
CA MET A 18 7.84 -8.06 -11.58
C MET A 18 6.41 -8.28 -12.04
N PHE A 19 5.60 -8.97 -11.24
CA PHE A 19 4.21 -9.27 -11.58
C PHE A 19 3.25 -8.95 -10.42
N PRO A 20 2.89 -7.66 -10.21
CA PRO A 20 1.98 -7.22 -9.16
C PRO A 20 0.50 -7.42 -9.50
N TRP A 21 -0.34 -7.46 -8.47
CA TRP A 21 -1.78 -7.31 -8.58
C TRP A 21 -2.20 -6.01 -9.28
N LEU A 22 -3.37 -6.01 -9.92
CA LEU A 22 -3.92 -4.92 -10.74
C LEU A 22 -4.53 -3.79 -9.90
N ALA A 23 -3.82 -3.34 -8.87
CA ALA A 23 -4.20 -2.22 -8.03
C ALA A 23 -3.05 -1.22 -7.91
N MET A 24 -3.33 0.09 -7.92
CA MET A 24 -2.28 1.11 -7.77
C MET A 24 -1.52 0.96 -6.45
N GLY A 25 -2.20 0.47 -5.40
CA GLY A 25 -1.59 0.14 -4.12
C GLY A 25 -0.50 -0.95 -4.19
N HIS A 26 -0.51 -1.78 -5.24
CA HIS A 26 0.48 -2.82 -5.54
C HIS A 26 1.47 -2.38 -6.60
N LEU A 27 0.98 -1.82 -7.68
CA LEU A 27 1.78 -1.38 -8.83
C LEU A 27 2.86 -0.35 -8.45
N ILE A 28 2.53 0.65 -7.63
CA ILE A 28 3.47 1.70 -7.21
C ILE A 28 4.63 1.15 -6.36
N PRO A 29 4.41 0.36 -5.29
CA PRO A 29 5.50 -0.24 -4.54
C PRO A 29 6.39 -1.19 -5.36
N PHE A 30 5.79 -1.97 -6.27
CA PHE A 30 6.58 -2.81 -7.19
C PHE A 30 7.44 -1.95 -8.14
N LEU A 31 6.93 -0.80 -8.59
CA LEU A 31 7.72 0.14 -9.39
C LEU A 31 8.86 0.76 -8.56
N HIS A 32 8.62 1.09 -7.30
CA HIS A 32 9.67 1.57 -6.39
C HIS A 32 10.76 0.50 -6.18
N LEU A 33 10.36 -0.75 -5.94
CA LEU A 33 11.30 -1.87 -5.84
C LEU A 33 12.09 -2.05 -7.15
N SER A 34 11.41 -1.97 -8.30
CA SER A 34 12.01 -2.06 -9.62
C SER A 34 13.05 -0.96 -9.88
N THR A 35 12.70 0.29 -9.57
CA THR A 35 13.63 1.41 -9.75
C THR A 35 14.85 1.27 -8.85
N ASN A 36 14.68 0.84 -7.61
CA ASN A 36 15.79 0.61 -6.69
C ASN A 36 16.71 -0.53 -7.18
N LEU A 37 16.15 -1.66 -7.68
CA LEU A 37 16.95 -2.74 -8.27
C LEU A 37 17.68 -2.29 -9.55
N ALA A 38 17.03 -1.46 -10.38
CA ALA A 38 17.67 -0.89 -11.56
C ALA A 38 18.83 0.08 -11.22
N THR A 39 18.78 0.78 -10.06
CA THR A 39 19.95 1.59 -9.62
C THR A 39 21.17 0.72 -9.26
N LYS A 40 20.97 -0.57 -9.00
CA LYS A 40 22.04 -1.57 -8.80
C LYS A 40 22.45 -2.27 -10.12
N GLY A 41 21.94 -1.82 -11.25
CA GLY A 41 22.30 -2.37 -12.57
C GLY A 41 21.46 -3.55 -13.03
N HIS A 42 20.51 -4.04 -12.21
CA HIS A 42 19.67 -5.19 -12.59
C HIS A 42 18.66 -4.83 -13.68
N ARG A 43 18.33 -5.79 -14.54
CA ARG A 43 17.32 -5.65 -15.60
C ARG A 43 15.96 -6.07 -15.08
N ILE A 44 14.94 -5.27 -15.35
CA ILE A 44 13.59 -5.47 -14.86
C ILE A 44 12.63 -5.63 -16.04
N SER A 45 11.86 -6.72 -16.05
CA SER A 45 10.66 -6.87 -16.87
C SER A 45 9.44 -6.63 -15.98
N PHE A 46 8.83 -5.44 -16.08
CA PHE A 46 7.66 -5.08 -15.29
C PHE A 46 6.39 -5.42 -16.08
N ILE A 47 5.65 -6.41 -15.61
CA ILE A 47 4.52 -6.99 -16.34
C ILE A 47 3.20 -6.57 -15.70
N SER A 48 2.29 -6.04 -16.52
CA SER A 48 0.92 -5.73 -16.12
C SER A 48 0.03 -5.55 -17.37
N THR A 49 -1.20 -5.09 -17.20
CA THR A 49 -2.08 -4.74 -18.31
C THR A 49 -1.68 -3.40 -18.93
N ALA A 50 -2.03 -3.17 -20.20
CA ALA A 50 -1.70 -1.93 -20.90
C ALA A 50 -2.28 -0.69 -20.21
N GLY A 51 -3.51 -0.79 -19.66
CA GLY A 51 -4.16 0.29 -18.92
C GLY A 51 -3.41 0.67 -17.66
N ASN A 52 -2.98 -0.32 -16.90
CA ASN A 52 -2.22 -0.10 -15.67
C ASN A 52 -0.84 0.50 -15.94
N LEU A 53 -0.11 -0.02 -16.95
CA LEU A 53 1.22 0.50 -17.31
C LEU A 53 1.17 1.99 -17.71
N ARG A 54 0.12 2.44 -18.41
CA ARG A 54 -0.07 3.86 -18.75
C ARG A 54 -0.27 4.77 -17.55
N ARG A 55 -0.78 4.23 -16.44
CA ARG A 55 -1.05 4.98 -15.18
C ARG A 55 0.18 5.13 -14.29
N LEU A 56 1.21 4.30 -14.51
CA LEU A 56 2.41 4.33 -13.70
C LEU A 56 3.17 5.66 -13.81
N PRO A 57 3.83 6.10 -12.75
CA PRO A 57 4.80 7.20 -12.81
C PRO A 57 5.88 6.96 -13.89
N GLN A 58 6.41 8.04 -14.44
CA GLN A 58 7.54 7.95 -15.37
C GLN A 58 8.78 7.43 -14.65
N ILE A 59 9.47 6.51 -15.32
CA ILE A 59 10.78 6.03 -14.88
C ILE A 59 11.81 7.13 -15.11
N PRO A 60 12.74 7.36 -14.16
CA PRO A 60 13.86 8.26 -14.38
C PRO A 60 14.60 7.91 -15.69
N PRO A 61 14.93 8.89 -16.58
CA PRO A 61 15.47 8.60 -17.90
C PRO A 61 16.73 7.72 -17.90
N HIS A 62 17.58 7.84 -16.89
CA HIS A 62 18.81 7.04 -16.76
C HIS A 62 18.54 5.57 -16.39
N LEU A 63 17.35 5.22 -15.84
CA LEU A 63 16.94 3.86 -15.51
C LEU A 63 16.05 3.22 -16.60
N SER A 64 15.52 4.01 -17.53
CA SER A 64 14.62 3.51 -18.57
C SER A 64 15.23 2.41 -19.45
N PRO A 65 16.55 2.33 -19.70
CA PRO A 65 17.14 1.20 -20.43
C PRO A 65 17.13 -0.13 -19.64
N LEU A 66 16.97 -0.07 -18.32
CA LEU A 66 16.99 -1.25 -17.43
C LEU A 66 15.59 -1.74 -17.05
N ILE A 67 14.54 -0.93 -17.26
CA ILE A 67 13.16 -1.31 -16.89
C ILE A 67 12.30 -1.33 -18.15
N THR A 68 11.84 -2.53 -18.52
CA THR A 68 10.95 -2.74 -19.67
C THR A 68 9.54 -3.02 -19.20
N PHE A 69 8.56 -2.24 -19.64
CA PHE A 69 7.15 -2.48 -19.42
C PHE A 69 6.59 -3.46 -20.45
N ILE A 70 6.02 -4.57 -19.97
CA ILE A 70 5.46 -5.65 -20.78
C ILE A 70 3.95 -5.69 -20.59
N PRO A 71 3.15 -5.26 -21.58
CA PRO A 71 1.71 -5.34 -21.51
C PRO A 71 1.23 -6.76 -21.83
N LEU A 72 0.47 -7.38 -20.90
CA LEU A 72 -0.27 -8.60 -21.19
C LEU A 72 -1.69 -8.27 -21.66
N PRO A 73 -2.25 -9.09 -22.60
CA PRO A 73 -3.63 -8.95 -23.03
C PRO A 73 -4.58 -9.29 -21.88
N PHE A 74 -5.46 -8.34 -21.52
CA PHE A 74 -6.43 -8.56 -20.45
C PHE A 74 -7.70 -9.19 -21.01
N PRO A 75 -8.22 -10.28 -20.41
CA PRO A 75 -9.38 -10.98 -20.93
C PRO A 75 -10.68 -10.21 -20.70
N SER A 76 -11.63 -10.38 -21.60
CA SER A 76 -13.01 -9.92 -21.37
C SER A 76 -13.76 -10.95 -20.52
N ILE A 77 -14.27 -10.53 -19.37
CA ILE A 77 -15.03 -11.38 -18.44
C ILE A 77 -16.49 -10.92 -18.41
N PRO A 78 -17.46 -11.84 -18.55
CA PRO A 78 -18.88 -11.49 -18.41
C PRO A 78 -19.16 -10.80 -17.07
N ASN A 79 -19.96 -9.74 -17.11
CA ASN A 79 -20.35 -8.93 -15.96
C ASN A 79 -19.23 -8.11 -15.29
N LEU A 80 -18.00 -8.14 -15.77
CA LEU A 80 -16.99 -7.16 -15.40
C LEU A 80 -17.23 -5.88 -16.21
N SER A 81 -17.01 -4.73 -15.57
CA SER A 81 -17.15 -3.43 -16.24
C SER A 81 -16.29 -3.37 -17.51
N PRO A 82 -16.79 -2.85 -18.62
CA PRO A 82 -16.04 -2.74 -19.87
C PRO A 82 -14.73 -1.99 -19.66
N ASN A 83 -13.62 -2.55 -20.16
CA ASN A 83 -12.26 -1.99 -20.04
C ASN A 83 -11.74 -1.85 -18.60
N ALA A 84 -12.34 -2.52 -17.63
CA ALA A 84 -11.82 -2.56 -16.27
C ALA A 84 -10.56 -3.43 -16.22
N GLU A 85 -9.40 -2.79 -16.18
CA GLU A 85 -8.09 -3.44 -16.08
C GLU A 85 -7.45 -3.30 -14.68
N SER A 86 -8.13 -2.61 -13.76
CA SER A 86 -7.63 -2.29 -12.42
C SER A 86 -8.76 -2.30 -11.40
N SER A 87 -8.44 -2.52 -10.14
CA SER A 87 -9.37 -2.38 -9.02
C SER A 87 -10.05 -1.00 -8.94
N MET A 88 -9.38 0.04 -9.43
CA MET A 88 -9.95 1.39 -9.51
C MET A 88 -10.95 1.60 -10.67
N ASP A 89 -11.06 0.65 -11.60
CA ASP A 89 -11.97 0.72 -12.77
C ASP A 89 -13.28 -0.01 -12.51
N ALA A 90 -13.32 -0.89 -11.52
CA ALA A 90 -14.46 -1.75 -11.22
C ALA A 90 -15.04 -1.43 -9.83
N PRO A 91 -16.38 -1.40 -9.68
CA PRO A 91 -16.99 -1.33 -8.36
C PRO A 91 -16.55 -2.50 -7.47
N HIS A 92 -16.51 -2.29 -6.15
CA HIS A 92 -16.01 -3.28 -5.19
C HIS A 92 -16.70 -4.67 -5.33
N HIS A 93 -17.99 -4.71 -5.62
CA HIS A 93 -18.72 -5.98 -5.83
C HIS A 93 -18.24 -6.80 -7.05
N GLN A 94 -17.44 -6.19 -7.95
CA GLN A 94 -16.83 -6.88 -9.09
C GLN A 94 -15.38 -7.32 -8.82
N ALA A 95 -14.86 -7.13 -7.60
CA ALA A 95 -13.49 -7.48 -7.25
C ALA A 95 -13.15 -8.95 -7.53
N GLN A 96 -14.10 -9.87 -7.29
CA GLN A 96 -13.89 -11.30 -7.58
C GLN A 96 -13.83 -11.57 -9.10
N LEU A 97 -14.58 -10.84 -9.91
CA LEU A 97 -14.52 -10.96 -11.39
C LEU A 97 -13.16 -10.46 -11.90
N LEU A 98 -12.62 -9.40 -11.30
CA LEU A 98 -11.29 -8.90 -11.63
C LEU A 98 -10.20 -9.92 -11.28
N LYS A 99 -10.33 -10.65 -10.15
CA LYS A 99 -9.41 -11.73 -9.77
C LYS A 99 -9.49 -12.91 -10.75
N ILE A 100 -10.69 -13.29 -11.16
CA ILE A 100 -10.88 -14.31 -12.21
C ILE A 100 -10.20 -13.87 -13.52
N ALA A 101 -10.39 -12.61 -13.94
CA ALA A 101 -9.71 -12.07 -15.11
C ALA A 101 -8.17 -12.12 -14.96
N PHE A 102 -7.66 -11.81 -13.78
CA PHE A 102 -6.24 -11.89 -13.48
C PHE A 102 -5.70 -13.34 -13.57
N ASP A 103 -6.46 -14.32 -13.12
CA ASP A 103 -6.06 -15.73 -13.20
C ASP A 103 -5.91 -16.21 -14.66
N PHE A 104 -6.65 -15.64 -15.61
CA PHE A 104 -6.45 -15.90 -17.04
C PHE A 104 -5.15 -15.34 -17.61
N LEU A 105 -4.44 -14.46 -16.88
CA LEU A 105 -3.10 -13.99 -17.27
C LEU A 105 -2.03 -15.05 -17.09
N LYS A 106 -2.32 -16.18 -16.45
CA LYS A 106 -1.38 -17.29 -16.27
C LYS A 106 -0.78 -17.74 -17.61
N GLN A 107 -1.62 -18.03 -18.61
CA GLN A 107 -1.15 -18.50 -19.90
C GLN A 107 -0.35 -17.43 -20.68
N PRO A 108 -0.84 -16.18 -20.85
CA PRO A 108 -0.03 -15.11 -21.46
C PRO A 108 1.32 -14.86 -20.77
N LEU A 109 1.38 -15.00 -19.45
CA LEU A 109 2.62 -14.88 -18.70
C LEU A 109 3.56 -16.05 -18.99
N SER A 110 3.05 -17.30 -18.98
CA SER A 110 3.84 -18.49 -19.35
C SER A 110 4.44 -18.36 -20.74
N ASP A 111 3.61 -17.99 -21.73
CA ASP A 111 4.05 -17.79 -23.11
C ASP A 111 5.14 -16.70 -23.27
N PHE A 112 5.06 -15.66 -22.43
CA PHE A 112 6.09 -14.62 -22.37
C PHE A 112 7.37 -15.14 -21.74
N LEU A 113 7.30 -15.83 -20.60
CA LEU A 113 8.46 -16.36 -19.88
C LEU A 113 9.23 -17.41 -20.68
N GLU A 114 8.54 -18.22 -21.50
CA GLU A 114 9.16 -19.21 -22.39
C GLU A 114 9.97 -18.56 -23.54
N LYS A 115 9.61 -17.35 -23.93
CA LYS A 115 10.22 -16.65 -25.09
C LYS A 115 11.26 -15.61 -24.72
N ILE A 116 11.28 -15.19 -23.44
CA ILE A 116 12.17 -14.10 -22.99
C ILE A 116 13.61 -14.61 -22.93
N SER A 117 14.55 -13.77 -23.40
CA SER A 117 15.98 -14.04 -23.34
C SER A 117 16.74 -12.80 -22.87
N PRO A 118 17.63 -12.91 -21.89
CA PRO A 118 17.94 -14.09 -21.10
C PRO A 118 16.77 -14.50 -20.19
N ASN A 119 16.76 -15.76 -19.76
CA ASN A 119 15.77 -16.23 -18.77
C ASN A 119 15.85 -15.38 -17.50
N PRO A 120 14.71 -15.15 -16.80
CA PRO A 120 14.74 -14.44 -15.55
C PRO A 120 15.44 -15.25 -14.44
N ASP A 121 16.22 -14.56 -13.60
CA ASP A 121 16.80 -15.13 -12.39
C ASP A 121 15.76 -15.21 -11.26
N TRP A 122 14.86 -14.21 -11.21
CA TRP A 122 13.80 -14.09 -10.22
C TRP A 122 12.48 -13.66 -10.83
N ILE A 123 11.36 -14.16 -10.25
CA ILE A 123 10.02 -13.61 -10.43
C ILE A 123 9.53 -13.10 -9.08
N ILE A 124 9.28 -11.80 -8.96
CA ILE A 124 8.73 -11.18 -7.75
C ILE A 124 7.25 -10.87 -8.00
N TYR A 125 6.40 -11.36 -7.10
CA TYR A 125 4.95 -11.32 -7.23
C TYR A 125 4.27 -11.11 -5.87
N ASP A 126 2.95 -10.92 -5.87
CA ASP A 126 2.14 -10.77 -4.68
C ASP A 126 1.03 -11.84 -4.55
N TYR A 127 0.11 -11.63 -3.62
CA TYR A 127 -0.90 -12.61 -3.23
C TYR A 127 -1.85 -13.06 -4.36
N ALA A 128 -2.08 -12.20 -5.34
CA ALA A 128 -3.11 -12.45 -6.34
C ALA A 128 -2.74 -13.58 -7.30
N SER A 129 -1.45 -13.71 -7.61
CA SER A 129 -0.92 -14.74 -8.54
C SER A 129 -0.55 -16.05 -7.83
N HIS A 130 -1.48 -16.61 -7.06
CA HIS A 130 -1.27 -17.85 -6.29
C HIS A 130 -0.79 -19.06 -7.12
N TRP A 131 -1.04 -19.06 -8.40
CA TRP A 131 -0.58 -20.09 -9.36
C TRP A 131 0.88 -19.89 -9.82
N LEU A 132 1.48 -18.71 -9.56
CA LEU A 132 2.82 -18.37 -10.10
C LEU A 132 3.96 -19.18 -9.48
N PRO A 133 3.97 -19.54 -8.18
CA PRO A 133 5.02 -20.39 -7.64
C PRO A 133 5.15 -21.73 -8.36
N GLY A 134 4.02 -22.36 -8.73
CA GLY A 134 4.02 -23.59 -9.51
C GLY A 134 4.66 -23.39 -10.89
N LEU A 135 4.31 -22.34 -11.60
CA LEU A 135 4.89 -21.98 -12.89
C LEU A 135 6.41 -21.71 -12.78
N ALA A 136 6.84 -20.96 -11.77
CA ALA A 136 8.25 -20.68 -11.54
C ALA A 136 9.05 -21.96 -11.25
N ALA A 137 8.47 -22.88 -10.48
CA ALA A 137 9.08 -24.18 -10.18
C ALA A 137 9.24 -25.05 -11.45
N GLU A 138 8.22 -25.11 -12.32
CA GLU A 138 8.27 -25.82 -13.60
C GLU A 138 9.37 -25.26 -14.52
N MET A 139 9.63 -23.97 -14.46
CA MET A 139 10.67 -23.29 -15.24
C MET A 139 12.06 -23.30 -14.59
N GLY A 140 12.18 -23.75 -13.35
CA GLY A 140 13.43 -23.69 -12.58
C GLY A 140 13.88 -22.29 -12.18
N VAL A 141 12.97 -21.30 -12.18
CA VAL A 141 13.22 -19.90 -11.83
C VAL A 141 12.98 -19.69 -10.34
N SER A 142 13.80 -18.84 -9.69
CA SER A 142 13.56 -18.43 -8.30
C SER A 142 12.34 -17.50 -8.21
N CYS A 143 11.54 -17.64 -7.15
CA CYS A 143 10.39 -16.77 -6.98
C CYS A 143 10.28 -16.19 -5.56
N ALA A 144 9.89 -14.92 -5.47
CA ALA A 144 9.75 -14.19 -4.21
C ALA A 144 8.34 -13.62 -4.06
N PHE A 145 7.71 -13.93 -2.94
CA PHE A 145 6.48 -13.26 -2.54
C PHE A 145 6.81 -11.89 -1.94
N PHE A 146 6.28 -10.81 -2.49
CA PHE A 146 6.48 -9.47 -1.94
C PHE A 146 5.24 -9.01 -1.18
N SER A 147 5.32 -9.04 0.15
CA SER A 147 4.28 -8.54 1.04
C SER A 147 4.24 -7.02 1.05
N LEU A 148 3.11 -6.47 0.64
CA LEU A 148 2.78 -5.04 0.71
C LEU A 148 2.03 -4.70 2.01
N PHE A 149 1.92 -5.67 2.90
CA PHE A 149 1.33 -5.58 4.22
C PHE A 149 2.44 -5.59 5.27
N ASN A 150 2.20 -4.99 6.43
CA ASN A 150 3.12 -5.07 7.56
C ASN A 150 3.15 -6.47 8.20
N ALA A 151 4.14 -6.73 9.05
CA ALA A 151 4.30 -8.04 9.67
C ALA A 151 3.16 -8.38 10.62
N ALA A 152 2.62 -7.40 11.37
CA ALA A 152 1.49 -7.61 12.27
C ALA A 152 0.25 -8.12 11.54
N THR A 153 -0.09 -7.51 10.39
CA THR A 153 -1.19 -7.96 9.53
C THR A 153 -0.99 -9.38 9.02
N MET A 154 0.22 -9.71 8.54
CA MET A 154 0.50 -11.03 8.01
C MET A 154 0.56 -12.11 9.11
N VAL A 155 1.03 -11.77 10.31
CA VAL A 155 0.90 -12.63 11.50
C VAL A 155 -0.56 -12.88 11.84
N PHE A 156 -1.41 -11.84 11.76
CA PHE A 156 -2.84 -11.99 12.03
C PHE A 156 -3.51 -12.94 11.01
N PHE A 157 -3.14 -12.89 9.73
CA PHE A 157 -3.64 -13.82 8.70
C PHE A 157 -3.24 -15.27 9.00
N GLY A 158 -2.05 -15.49 9.52
CA GLY A 158 -1.62 -16.76 10.07
C GLY A 158 -0.55 -17.50 9.25
N PRO A 159 -0.06 -18.63 9.83
CA PRO A 159 0.91 -19.47 9.16
C PRO A 159 0.31 -20.11 7.90
N PRO A 160 0.93 -19.97 6.72
CA PRO A 160 0.42 -20.53 5.47
C PRO A 160 0.10 -22.02 5.57
N ALA A 161 0.99 -22.81 6.15
CA ALA A 161 0.79 -24.25 6.32
C ALA A 161 -0.48 -24.61 7.12
N LYS A 162 -0.85 -23.82 8.15
CA LYS A 162 -2.06 -24.04 8.93
C LYS A 162 -3.34 -23.62 8.20
N VAL A 163 -3.25 -22.59 7.37
CA VAL A 163 -4.37 -22.18 6.51
C VAL A 163 -4.64 -23.28 5.49
N LEU A 164 -3.60 -23.81 4.84
CA LEU A 164 -3.71 -24.85 3.80
C LEU A 164 -4.13 -26.22 4.35
N SER A 165 -3.70 -26.59 5.58
CA SER A 165 -4.12 -27.84 6.22
C SER A 165 -5.54 -27.81 6.77
N GLY A 166 -6.17 -26.62 6.86
CA GLY A 166 -7.45 -26.45 7.51
C GLY A 166 -7.40 -26.44 9.05
N ASP A 167 -6.20 -26.45 9.66
CA ASP A 167 -6.04 -26.38 11.13
C ASP A 167 -6.35 -24.98 11.70
N CYS A 168 -6.54 -24.01 10.80
CA CYS A 168 -6.83 -22.63 11.15
C CYS A 168 -8.08 -22.15 10.39
N VAL A 169 -9.20 -22.85 10.63
CA VAL A 169 -10.48 -22.43 10.03
C VAL A 169 -11.01 -21.23 10.79
N ARG A 170 -11.04 -20.09 10.13
CA ARG A 170 -11.79 -18.90 10.53
C ARG A 170 -12.83 -18.68 9.45
N SER A 171 -14.09 -19.01 9.75
CA SER A 171 -15.17 -19.13 8.78
C SER A 171 -16.24 -18.05 8.92
N SER A 172 -16.26 -17.36 10.06
CA SER A 172 -17.19 -16.27 10.33
C SER A 172 -16.45 -14.96 10.59
N ALA A 173 -17.14 -13.84 10.48
CA ALA A 173 -16.58 -12.51 10.78
C ALA A 173 -16.06 -12.44 12.23
N GLU A 174 -16.80 -13.07 13.16
CA GLU A 174 -16.47 -13.11 14.59
C GLU A 174 -15.13 -13.82 14.86
N ASP A 175 -14.76 -14.83 14.06
CA ASP A 175 -13.47 -15.51 14.18
C ASP A 175 -12.27 -14.57 13.96
N PHE A 176 -12.49 -13.44 13.29
CA PHE A 176 -11.48 -12.43 13.02
C PHE A 176 -11.50 -11.27 14.04
N THR A 177 -12.42 -11.26 14.98
CA THR A 177 -12.46 -10.26 16.05
C THR A 177 -11.66 -10.65 17.28
N VAL A 178 -11.00 -11.81 17.26
CA VAL A 178 -10.18 -12.31 18.35
C VAL A 178 -8.74 -12.49 17.96
N VAL A 179 -7.83 -12.31 18.93
CA VAL A 179 -6.40 -12.50 18.70
C VAL A 179 -6.12 -13.97 18.37
N PRO A 180 -5.41 -14.26 17.26
CA PRO A 180 -5.12 -15.63 16.88
C PRO A 180 -4.28 -16.38 17.91
N LYS A 181 -4.50 -17.69 18.05
CA LYS A 181 -3.85 -18.55 19.08
C LYS A 181 -2.31 -18.63 18.96
N TRP A 182 -1.76 -18.31 17.79
CA TRP A 182 -0.29 -18.28 17.57
C TRP A 182 0.34 -16.97 18.01
N VAL A 183 -0.43 -15.90 18.23
CA VAL A 183 0.04 -14.65 18.84
C VAL A 183 0.09 -14.86 20.35
N LYS A 184 1.31 -14.88 20.93
CA LYS A 184 1.54 -15.15 22.35
C LYS A 184 1.70 -13.89 23.18
N MET A 185 1.89 -12.75 22.54
CA MET A 185 1.99 -11.44 23.18
C MET A 185 0.60 -10.80 23.31
N GLU A 186 0.47 -9.86 24.25
CA GLU A 186 -0.72 -9.03 24.35
C GLU A 186 -0.89 -8.19 23.06
N SER A 187 -2.10 -8.18 22.52
CA SER A 187 -2.39 -7.48 21.28
C SER A 187 -3.87 -7.12 21.18
N GLU A 188 -4.12 -5.93 20.62
CA GLU A 188 -5.45 -5.45 20.24
C GLU A 188 -5.63 -5.44 18.70
N ILE A 189 -4.65 -5.99 17.95
CA ILE A 189 -4.70 -6.03 16.50
C ILE A 189 -5.61 -7.15 16.05
N VAL A 190 -6.89 -6.80 15.88
CA VAL A 190 -7.97 -7.68 15.43
C VAL A 190 -8.89 -6.87 14.50
N TYR A 191 -9.73 -7.54 13.73
CA TYR A 191 -10.81 -6.88 13.02
C TYR A 191 -11.96 -6.53 13.98
N ARG A 192 -12.76 -5.53 13.60
CA ARG A 192 -14.13 -5.38 14.08
C ARG A 192 -15.06 -6.19 13.17
N VAL A 193 -16.27 -6.44 13.61
CA VAL A 193 -17.22 -7.27 12.83
C VAL A 193 -17.42 -6.71 11.43
N HIS A 194 -17.65 -5.39 11.32
CA HIS A 194 -17.85 -4.72 10.03
C HIS A 194 -16.60 -4.71 9.12
N ASP A 195 -15.39 -4.68 9.70
CA ASP A 195 -14.12 -4.78 8.95
C ASP A 195 -13.91 -6.20 8.38
N ALA A 196 -14.30 -7.23 9.16
CA ALA A 196 -14.01 -8.63 8.85
C ALA A 196 -14.80 -9.15 7.63
N ILE A 197 -15.98 -8.59 7.36
CA ILE A 197 -16.82 -8.98 6.24
C ILE A 197 -16.10 -8.82 4.88
N VAL A 198 -15.16 -7.88 4.79
CA VAL A 198 -14.47 -7.52 3.55
C VAL A 198 -13.09 -8.15 3.42
N GLY A 199 -12.41 -8.48 4.54
CA GLY A 199 -10.97 -8.79 4.56
C GLY A 199 -10.58 -10.26 4.37
N THR A 200 -11.50 -11.23 4.39
CA THR A 200 -11.16 -12.65 4.60
C THR A 200 -11.11 -13.51 3.32
N SER A 201 -11.61 -13.03 2.20
CA SER A 201 -11.81 -13.83 0.97
C SER A 201 -10.52 -14.30 0.27
N ASP A 202 -9.35 -13.80 0.65
CA ASP A 202 -8.09 -14.04 -0.05
C ASP A 202 -7.06 -14.85 0.74
N LEU A 203 -7.40 -15.32 1.96
CA LEU A 203 -6.44 -16.01 2.83
C LEU A 203 -5.80 -17.24 2.17
N GLU A 204 -6.58 -18.00 1.41
CA GLU A 204 -6.06 -19.16 0.68
C GLU A 204 -5.06 -18.76 -0.41
N ARG A 205 -5.36 -17.67 -1.18
CA ARG A 205 -4.43 -17.13 -2.17
C ARG A 205 -3.12 -16.68 -1.53
N PHE A 206 -3.20 -15.98 -0.38
CA PHE A 206 -2.02 -15.62 0.41
C PHE A 206 -1.23 -16.84 0.83
N ALA A 207 -1.90 -17.84 1.40
CA ALA A 207 -1.24 -19.04 1.90
C ALA A 207 -0.53 -19.81 0.79
N ILE A 208 -1.17 -20.04 -0.37
CA ILE A 208 -0.56 -20.71 -1.52
C ILE A 208 0.63 -19.89 -2.07
N SER A 209 0.45 -18.57 -2.22
CA SER A 209 1.49 -17.68 -2.74
C SER A 209 2.73 -17.67 -1.85
N ILE A 210 2.54 -17.63 -0.53
CA ILE A 210 3.63 -17.63 0.43
C ILE A 210 4.27 -19.02 0.52
N ASP A 211 3.48 -20.08 0.63
CA ASP A 211 3.99 -21.44 0.80
C ASP A 211 4.85 -21.88 -0.39
N GLY A 212 4.44 -21.54 -1.60
CA GLY A 212 5.18 -21.87 -2.82
C GLY A 212 6.37 -20.96 -3.14
N SER A 213 6.57 -19.83 -2.45
CA SER A 213 7.71 -18.94 -2.70
C SER A 213 9.03 -19.48 -2.13
N ASP A 214 10.16 -19.11 -2.73
CA ASP A 214 11.50 -19.41 -2.19
C ASP A 214 11.85 -18.47 -1.01
N VAL A 215 11.34 -17.23 -1.03
CA VAL A 215 11.54 -16.19 -0.01
C VAL A 215 10.34 -15.28 0.10
N VAL A 216 10.11 -14.74 1.28
CA VAL A 216 9.11 -13.70 1.53
C VAL A 216 9.79 -12.37 1.79
N LEU A 217 9.48 -11.38 0.97
CA LEU A 217 9.95 -10.02 1.09
C LEU A 217 8.89 -9.18 1.80
N PHE A 218 9.30 -8.35 2.77
CA PHE A 218 8.40 -7.47 3.52
C PHE A 218 8.74 -6.01 3.32
N ARG A 219 7.74 -5.21 2.96
CA ARG A 219 7.85 -3.75 2.94
C ARG A 219 7.69 -3.17 4.32
N THR A 220 8.69 -3.42 5.17
CA THR A 220 8.79 -2.98 6.55
C THR A 220 10.25 -2.92 6.99
N CYS A 221 10.51 -2.50 8.23
CA CYS A 221 11.80 -2.63 8.90
C CYS A 221 11.63 -3.22 10.30
N VAL A 222 12.69 -3.85 10.81
CA VAL A 222 12.66 -4.51 12.12
C VAL A 222 12.45 -3.51 13.26
N GLU A 223 12.97 -2.30 13.13
CA GLU A 223 12.88 -1.26 14.16
C GLU A 223 11.44 -0.77 14.39
N PHE A 224 10.58 -0.89 13.36
CA PHE A 224 9.18 -0.49 13.47
C PHE A 224 8.31 -1.53 14.19
N GLU A 225 8.49 -2.81 13.90
CA GLU A 225 7.63 -3.89 14.43
C GLU A 225 8.45 -5.13 14.82
N PRO A 226 9.43 -5.00 15.75
CA PRO A 226 10.40 -6.05 16.05
C PRO A 226 9.75 -7.34 16.55
N GLU A 227 8.72 -7.26 17.40
CA GLU A 227 8.03 -8.42 17.94
C GLU A 227 7.25 -9.17 16.86
N TRP A 228 6.58 -8.43 15.99
CA TRP A 228 5.81 -8.98 14.86
C TRP A 228 6.72 -9.58 13.81
N PHE A 229 7.85 -8.90 13.51
CA PHE A 229 8.82 -9.40 12.56
C PHE A 229 9.50 -10.68 13.05
N LYS A 230 9.83 -10.75 14.34
CA LYS A 230 10.34 -11.98 14.94
C LYS A 230 9.32 -13.11 14.83
N LEU A 231 8.06 -12.84 15.18
CA LEU A 231 7.01 -13.85 15.14
C LEU A 231 6.73 -14.35 13.72
N ILE A 232 6.75 -13.47 12.69
CA ILE A 232 6.56 -13.90 11.30
C ILE A 232 7.69 -14.82 10.84
N CYS A 233 8.94 -14.56 11.24
CA CYS A 233 10.07 -15.44 10.95
C CYS A 233 9.91 -16.84 11.59
N GLU A 234 9.29 -16.92 12.78
CA GLU A 234 8.99 -18.17 13.45
C GLU A 234 7.82 -18.94 12.80
N LEU A 235 6.82 -18.20 12.27
CA LEU A 235 5.60 -18.77 11.69
C LEU A 235 5.78 -19.24 10.24
N TYR A 236 6.66 -18.55 9.49
CA TYR A 236 6.90 -18.86 8.08
C TYR A 236 8.16 -19.73 7.97
N ASN A 237 8.03 -21.00 7.70
CA ASN A 237 9.14 -21.93 7.62
C ASN A 237 10.00 -21.71 6.34
N LYS A 238 10.44 -20.45 6.14
CA LYS A 238 11.25 -20.01 5.00
C LYS A 238 11.95 -18.68 5.26
N PRO A 239 12.92 -18.27 4.42
CA PRO A 239 13.56 -16.96 4.58
C PRO A 239 12.56 -15.82 4.50
N VAL A 240 12.68 -14.86 5.43
CA VAL A 240 11.91 -13.62 5.48
C VAL A 240 12.87 -12.45 5.45
N VAL A 241 12.76 -11.58 4.46
CA VAL A 241 13.69 -10.48 4.20
C VAL A 241 12.94 -9.14 4.21
N PRO A 242 13.25 -8.24 5.14
CA PRO A 242 12.72 -6.88 5.09
C PRO A 242 13.45 -6.06 4.03
N VAL A 243 12.70 -5.33 3.20
CA VAL A 243 13.25 -4.50 2.12
C VAL A 243 13.23 -3.00 2.44
N GLY A 244 12.90 -2.64 3.69
CA GLY A 244 12.62 -1.27 4.09
C GLY A 244 11.23 -0.80 3.62
N PHE A 245 10.92 0.45 3.91
CA PHE A 245 9.62 1.02 3.57
C PHE A 245 9.50 1.45 2.10
N LEU A 246 10.62 1.54 1.38
CA LEU A 246 10.67 2.09 0.02
C LEU A 246 9.96 3.47 0.00
N PRO A 247 10.47 4.46 0.74
CA PRO A 247 9.81 5.74 0.91
C PRO A 247 9.57 6.42 -0.45
N PRO A 248 8.50 7.21 -0.57
CA PRO A 248 8.19 7.87 -1.82
C PRO A 248 9.30 8.86 -2.19
N SER A 249 9.74 8.82 -3.43
CA SER A 249 10.61 9.87 -3.96
C SER A 249 9.77 11.09 -4.37
N MET A 250 10.29 12.29 -4.12
CA MET A 250 9.71 13.55 -4.60
C MET A 250 9.98 13.69 -6.12
N VAL A 251 9.47 12.73 -6.92
CA VAL A 251 9.68 12.74 -8.37
C VAL A 251 8.88 13.87 -9.02
N ASN A 252 9.49 14.53 -9.99
CA ASN A 252 8.89 15.64 -10.74
C ASN A 252 7.59 15.22 -11.45
N THR A 253 6.69 16.19 -11.57
CA THR A 253 5.40 16.10 -12.26
C THR A 253 5.54 15.58 -13.70
N LYS A 254 4.55 14.76 -14.10
CA LYS A 254 4.52 14.10 -15.40
C LYS A 254 4.25 15.03 -16.58
N SER A 255 3.55 16.15 -16.33
CA SER A 255 3.07 17.04 -17.38
C SER A 255 3.01 18.49 -16.90
N GLU A 256 2.90 19.44 -17.86
CA GLU A 256 2.62 20.84 -17.57
C GLU A 256 1.30 21.03 -16.80
N ASP A 257 0.31 20.17 -17.05
CA ASP A 257 -0.99 20.22 -16.37
C ASP A 257 -0.89 19.78 -14.90
N ASP A 258 -0.07 18.77 -14.60
CA ASP A 258 0.19 18.36 -13.21
C ASP A 258 0.93 19.47 -12.45
N GLU A 259 1.82 20.21 -13.12
CA GLU A 259 2.53 21.33 -12.50
C GLU A 259 1.58 22.50 -12.22
N LYS A 260 0.67 22.84 -13.14
CA LYS A 260 -0.35 23.86 -12.91
C LYS A 260 -1.26 23.51 -11.74
N LYS A 261 -1.72 22.26 -11.67
CA LYS A 261 -2.53 21.74 -10.54
C LYS A 261 -1.77 21.86 -9.22
N TRP A 262 -0.49 21.51 -9.21
CA TRP A 262 0.35 21.64 -8.02
C TRP A 262 0.52 23.11 -7.59
N ILE A 263 0.72 24.04 -8.53
CA ILE A 263 0.81 25.48 -8.22
C ILE A 263 -0.46 25.99 -7.55
N GLU A 264 -1.63 25.59 -8.02
CA GLU A 264 -2.92 25.94 -7.41
C GLU A 264 -3.02 25.42 -5.98
N ILE A 265 -2.78 24.11 -5.79
CA ILE A 265 -2.84 23.46 -4.48
C ILE A 265 -1.83 24.11 -3.52
N LYS A 266 -0.57 24.27 -3.98
CA LYS A 266 0.48 24.92 -3.20
C LYS A 266 0.11 26.36 -2.82
N GLY A 267 -0.45 27.12 -3.74
CA GLY A 267 -0.88 28.50 -3.49
C GLY A 267 -2.00 28.61 -2.45
N TRP A 268 -2.83 27.57 -2.30
CA TRP A 268 -3.80 27.48 -1.20
C TRP A 268 -3.11 27.08 0.11
N LEU A 269 -2.25 26.08 0.10
CA LEU A 269 -1.51 25.60 1.27
C LEU A 269 -0.61 26.68 1.88
N ASP A 270 0.07 27.48 1.05
CA ASP A 270 0.96 28.58 1.47
C ASP A 270 0.25 29.68 2.29
N LYS A 271 -1.09 29.77 2.25
CA LYS A 271 -1.88 30.72 3.06
C LYS A 271 -2.08 30.27 4.51
N HIS A 272 -1.73 29.01 4.82
CA HIS A 272 -1.96 28.42 6.13
C HIS A 272 -0.68 28.33 6.95
N SER A 273 -0.84 28.39 8.28
CA SER A 273 0.26 28.26 9.21
C SER A 273 0.89 26.88 9.21
N LEU A 274 2.12 26.79 9.72
CA LEU A 274 2.85 25.54 9.90
C LEU A 274 2.01 24.51 10.66
N ASN A 275 1.91 23.29 10.11
CA ASN A 275 1.21 22.13 10.69
C ASN A 275 -0.25 22.38 11.09
N SER A 276 -0.95 23.31 10.40
CA SER A 276 -2.34 23.67 10.74
C SER A 276 -3.40 22.97 9.90
N VAL A 277 -3.04 22.44 8.74
CA VAL A 277 -3.99 21.86 7.77
C VAL A 277 -4.09 20.35 7.95
N VAL A 278 -5.31 19.83 7.94
CA VAL A 278 -5.60 18.40 7.82
C VAL A 278 -5.67 18.00 6.34
N TYR A 279 -4.82 17.12 5.90
CA TYR A 279 -4.97 16.47 4.60
C TYR A 279 -5.96 15.30 4.73
N VAL A 280 -6.94 15.21 3.84
CA VAL A 280 -7.97 14.17 3.85
C VAL A 280 -7.93 13.42 2.52
N ALA A 281 -7.56 12.14 2.54
CA ALA A 281 -7.57 11.28 1.36
C ALA A 281 -7.80 9.81 1.73
N LEU A 282 -8.82 9.21 1.13
CA LEU A 282 -9.27 7.86 1.43
C LEU A 282 -8.82 6.81 0.38
N GLY A 283 -7.76 7.12 -0.35
CA GLY A 283 -7.19 6.22 -1.36
C GLY A 283 -7.98 6.21 -2.68
N THR A 284 -7.75 5.17 -3.49
CA THR A 284 -8.31 5.07 -4.85
C THR A 284 -9.51 4.13 -4.95
N GLU A 285 -9.73 3.29 -3.95
CA GLU A 285 -10.72 2.20 -3.98
C GLU A 285 -11.86 2.41 -2.99
N ALA A 286 -11.65 3.22 -1.95
CA ALA A 286 -12.65 3.50 -0.93
C ALA A 286 -13.84 4.26 -1.52
N THR A 287 -15.03 3.73 -1.30
CA THR A 287 -16.28 4.38 -1.65
C THR A 287 -17.10 4.57 -0.39
N LEU A 288 -17.34 5.82 -0.02
CA LEU A 288 -18.22 6.15 1.10
C LEU A 288 -19.68 6.09 0.68
N SER A 289 -20.54 5.63 1.55
CA SER A 289 -21.98 5.84 1.46
C SER A 289 -22.32 7.34 1.56
N GLN A 290 -23.54 7.71 1.17
CA GLN A 290 -24.00 9.08 1.28
C GLN A 290 -23.95 9.60 2.74
N ASP A 291 -24.36 8.77 3.69
CA ASP A 291 -24.39 9.13 5.12
C ASP A 291 -22.96 9.26 5.68
N GLU A 292 -22.04 8.38 5.30
CA GLU A 292 -20.62 8.51 5.68
C GLU A 292 -19.98 9.77 5.10
N LEU A 293 -20.29 10.10 3.84
CA LEU A 293 -19.79 11.32 3.20
C LEU A 293 -20.29 12.57 3.92
N VAL A 294 -21.57 12.62 4.24
CA VAL A 294 -22.21 13.71 4.97
C VAL A 294 -21.65 13.81 6.40
N GLY A 295 -21.53 12.68 7.10
CA GLY A 295 -20.97 12.64 8.46
C GLY A 295 -19.53 13.15 8.51
N LEU A 296 -18.70 12.74 7.54
CA LEU A 296 -17.30 13.18 7.43
C LEU A 296 -17.22 14.68 7.10
N ALA A 297 -18.06 15.19 6.17
CA ALA A 297 -18.11 16.60 5.82
C ALA A 297 -18.48 17.48 7.02
N ILE A 298 -19.55 17.11 7.73
CA ILE A 298 -20.02 17.84 8.92
C ILE A 298 -18.95 17.80 10.02
N GLY A 299 -18.31 16.65 10.26
CA GLY A 299 -17.25 16.53 11.27
C GLY A 299 -16.03 17.38 10.96
N LEU A 300 -15.60 17.45 9.70
CA LEU A 300 -14.54 18.36 9.25
C LEU A 300 -14.93 19.82 9.44
N GLU A 301 -16.18 20.18 9.11
CA GLU A 301 -16.71 21.53 9.34
C GLU A 301 -16.71 21.88 10.83
N GLN A 302 -17.23 21.01 11.69
CA GLN A 302 -17.31 21.18 13.15
C GLN A 302 -15.94 21.27 13.82
N SER A 303 -14.91 20.61 13.27
CA SER A 303 -13.56 20.70 13.80
C SER A 303 -13.03 22.14 13.87
N GLY A 304 -13.52 23.00 12.99
CA GLY A 304 -13.10 24.40 12.87
C GLY A 304 -11.70 24.57 12.28
N LEU A 305 -11.01 23.48 11.91
CA LEU A 305 -9.63 23.50 11.43
C LEU A 305 -9.58 23.59 9.90
N PRO A 306 -8.49 24.13 9.33
CA PRO A 306 -8.27 24.07 7.89
C PRO A 306 -8.08 22.64 7.41
N PHE A 307 -8.66 22.32 6.25
CA PHE A 307 -8.50 20.99 5.64
C PHE A 307 -8.42 21.06 4.11
N PHE A 308 -7.64 20.14 3.54
CA PHE A 308 -7.56 19.89 2.12
C PHE A 308 -8.09 18.46 1.87
N TRP A 309 -9.23 18.33 1.23
CA TRP A 309 -9.91 17.06 1.03
C TRP A 309 -9.93 16.63 -0.44
N VAL A 310 -9.28 15.52 -0.75
CA VAL A 310 -9.37 14.86 -2.05
C VAL A 310 -10.61 13.97 -2.06
N LEU A 311 -11.67 14.46 -2.65
CA LEU A 311 -12.96 13.77 -2.76
C LEU A 311 -13.08 13.11 -4.14
N ARG A 312 -12.85 11.82 -4.19
CA ARG A 312 -12.88 11.07 -5.45
C ARG A 312 -14.27 10.58 -5.80
N LYS A 313 -14.48 10.48 -7.11
CA LYS A 313 -15.66 9.89 -7.69
C LYS A 313 -15.55 8.36 -7.64
N PRO A 314 -16.58 7.64 -7.13
CA PRO A 314 -16.60 6.19 -7.18
C PRO A 314 -16.52 5.68 -8.62
N PRO A 315 -15.86 4.52 -8.85
CA PRO A 315 -15.80 3.90 -10.17
C PRO A 315 -17.20 3.71 -10.78
N GLY A 316 -17.36 4.12 -12.04
CA GLY A 316 -18.65 3.99 -12.76
C GLY A 316 -19.74 5.00 -12.38
N SER A 317 -19.53 5.86 -11.37
CA SER A 317 -20.51 6.87 -11.00
C SER A 317 -20.52 8.03 -12.01
N THR A 318 -21.71 8.48 -12.40
CA THR A 318 -21.92 9.71 -13.19
C THR A 318 -22.27 10.92 -12.32
N GLN A 319 -22.53 10.69 -11.03
CA GLN A 319 -23.00 11.69 -10.09
C GLN A 319 -21.87 12.69 -9.73
N ASN A 320 -22.23 13.98 -9.62
CA ASN A 320 -21.30 15.00 -9.18
C ASN A 320 -21.11 14.91 -7.65
N GLN A 321 -19.90 14.63 -7.20
CA GLN A 321 -19.60 14.45 -5.77
C GLN A 321 -19.84 15.71 -4.94
N MET A 322 -19.74 16.90 -5.54
CA MET A 322 -20.04 18.17 -4.85
C MET A 322 -21.53 18.30 -4.46
N GLU A 323 -22.42 17.69 -5.24
CA GLU A 323 -23.86 17.69 -4.98
C GLU A 323 -24.26 16.74 -3.84
N LEU A 324 -23.37 15.82 -3.47
CA LEU A 324 -23.55 14.89 -2.36
C LEU A 324 -23.19 15.51 -1.00
N LEU A 325 -22.46 16.62 -1.00
CA LEU A 325 -22.08 17.32 0.21
C LEU A 325 -23.29 18.04 0.85
N PRO A 326 -23.29 18.27 2.17
CA PRO A 326 -24.37 18.97 2.85
C PRO A 326 -24.69 20.33 2.22
N CYS A 327 -25.98 20.67 2.15
CA CYS A 327 -26.40 21.95 1.59
C CYS A 327 -25.65 23.12 2.24
N GLY A 328 -25.08 24.02 1.42
CA GLY A 328 -24.33 25.20 1.88
C GLY A 328 -22.95 24.90 2.50
N PHE A 329 -22.52 23.64 2.51
CA PHE A 329 -21.23 23.22 3.10
C PHE A 329 -20.04 24.00 2.51
N LEU A 330 -19.94 24.07 1.19
CA LEU A 330 -18.83 24.75 0.51
C LEU A 330 -18.73 26.23 0.92
N GLU A 331 -19.86 26.92 1.07
CA GLU A 331 -19.89 28.33 1.50
C GLU A 331 -19.44 28.49 2.95
N ARG A 332 -19.84 27.55 3.84
CA ARG A 332 -19.46 27.61 5.26
C ARG A 332 -17.99 27.30 5.51
N VAL A 333 -17.35 26.59 4.62
CA VAL A 333 -15.92 26.19 4.76
C VAL A 333 -14.98 26.92 3.81
N LYS A 334 -15.46 27.83 2.95
CA LYS A 334 -14.70 28.46 1.86
C LYS A 334 -13.36 29.10 2.26
N ASP A 335 -13.26 29.60 3.50
CA ASP A 335 -12.06 30.28 3.98
C ASP A 335 -11.01 29.29 4.59
N ARG A 336 -11.40 28.04 4.86
CA ARG A 336 -10.52 27.05 5.52
C ARG A 336 -10.54 25.66 4.89
N GLY A 337 -11.51 25.36 4.03
CA GLY A 337 -11.65 24.05 3.37
C GLY A 337 -11.40 24.13 1.88
N MET A 338 -10.57 23.24 1.34
CA MET A 338 -10.43 23.03 -0.10
C MET A 338 -10.86 21.60 -0.45
N ILE A 339 -11.88 21.50 -1.33
CA ILE A 339 -12.32 20.20 -1.87
C ILE A 339 -11.73 20.04 -3.26
N TYR A 340 -11.04 18.94 -3.49
CA TYR A 340 -10.36 18.65 -4.74
C TYR A 340 -10.87 17.34 -5.34
N LEU A 341 -11.38 17.38 -6.57
CA LEU A 341 -12.05 16.23 -7.20
C LEU A 341 -11.13 15.38 -8.09
N ASP A 342 -10.02 15.96 -8.52
CA ASP A 342 -9.08 15.32 -9.41
C ASP A 342 -8.00 14.50 -8.67
N TRP A 343 -7.07 13.94 -9.44
CA TRP A 343 -5.87 13.33 -8.90
C TRP A 343 -4.96 14.39 -8.26
N ALA A 344 -4.72 14.27 -6.95
CA ALA A 344 -3.85 15.16 -6.21
C ALA A 344 -2.45 14.53 -5.99
N PRO A 345 -1.37 15.32 -6.06
CA PRO A 345 -0.01 14.84 -5.82
C PRO A 345 0.24 14.62 -4.33
N GLN A 346 -0.26 13.50 -3.77
CA GLN A 346 -0.30 13.19 -2.33
C GLN A 346 1.04 13.40 -1.63
N VAL A 347 2.13 12.91 -2.22
CA VAL A 347 3.48 13.03 -1.66
C VAL A 347 3.92 14.49 -1.53
N LYS A 348 3.64 15.33 -2.55
CA LYS A 348 3.94 16.78 -2.50
C LYS A 348 3.09 17.49 -1.44
N ILE A 349 1.80 17.12 -1.32
CA ILE A 349 0.90 17.67 -0.31
C ILE A 349 1.38 17.29 1.09
N LEU A 350 1.63 16.00 1.35
CA LEU A 350 2.12 15.52 2.65
C LEU A 350 3.48 16.15 3.01
N GLY A 351 4.33 16.44 2.01
CA GLY A 351 5.60 17.14 2.20
C GLY A 351 5.47 18.62 2.51
N HIS A 352 4.31 19.24 2.30
CA HIS A 352 4.12 20.67 2.50
C HIS A 352 4.09 21.05 3.98
N SER A 353 4.73 22.17 4.35
CA SER A 353 4.89 22.61 5.74
C SER A 353 3.56 22.91 6.46
N ALA A 354 2.54 23.33 5.74
CA ALA A 354 1.21 23.61 6.31
C ALA A 354 0.48 22.33 6.78
N ILE A 355 0.79 21.17 6.21
CA ILE A 355 0.13 19.91 6.61
C ILE A 355 0.64 19.47 7.98
N GLY A 356 -0.28 19.33 8.94
CA GLY A 356 0.00 18.82 10.29
C GLY A 356 -0.46 17.38 10.49
N GLY A 357 -1.66 17.04 9.99
CA GLY A 357 -2.26 15.71 10.13
C GLY A 357 -2.77 15.14 8.82
N PHE A 358 -2.96 13.84 8.81
CA PHE A 358 -3.45 13.09 7.66
C PHE A 358 -4.63 12.19 8.06
N LEU A 359 -5.83 12.55 7.61
CA LEU A 359 -7.01 11.68 7.69
C LEU A 359 -6.95 10.71 6.53
N THR A 360 -6.70 9.45 6.86
CA THR A 360 -6.39 8.40 5.89
C THR A 360 -7.26 7.16 6.09
N HIS A 361 -7.53 6.43 4.99
CA HIS A 361 -8.16 5.11 5.01
C HIS A 361 -7.28 3.99 5.60
N CYS A 362 -6.09 4.30 6.08
CA CYS A 362 -5.15 3.34 6.69
C CYS A 362 -4.54 2.31 5.73
N GLY A 363 -4.58 2.51 4.41
CA GLY A 363 -3.81 1.70 3.46
C GLY A 363 -2.31 1.87 3.69
N TRP A 364 -1.54 0.76 3.66
CA TRP A 364 -0.13 0.75 4.08
C TRP A 364 0.75 1.75 3.33
N ASN A 365 0.51 1.96 2.03
CA ASN A 365 1.22 3.00 1.25
C ASN A 365 1.01 4.39 1.83
N SER A 366 -0.24 4.77 2.08
CA SER A 366 -0.57 6.10 2.62
C SER A 366 -0.01 6.31 4.03
N ILE A 367 0.04 5.25 4.84
CA ILE A 367 0.67 5.28 6.15
C ILE A 367 2.17 5.57 6.01
N ILE A 368 2.87 4.83 5.15
CA ILE A 368 4.31 5.05 4.88
C ILE A 368 4.52 6.49 4.42
N GLU A 369 3.73 6.97 3.47
CA GLU A 369 3.84 8.33 2.96
C GLU A 369 3.60 9.37 4.06
N GLY A 370 2.54 9.23 4.87
CA GLY A 370 2.22 10.14 5.97
C GLY A 370 3.33 10.20 7.02
N LEU A 371 3.80 9.06 7.49
CA LEU A 371 4.85 8.96 8.52
C LEU A 371 6.23 9.35 7.98
N SER A 372 6.52 9.18 6.69
CA SER A 372 7.76 9.68 6.07
C SER A 372 7.90 11.20 6.17
N PHE A 373 6.78 11.93 6.26
CA PHE A 373 6.78 13.37 6.52
C PHE A 373 6.45 13.75 7.97
N GLY A 374 6.32 12.78 8.87
CA GLY A 374 6.04 13.00 10.29
C GLY A 374 4.62 13.53 10.55
N ARG A 375 3.63 13.16 9.72
CA ARG A 375 2.25 13.60 9.88
C ARG A 375 1.53 12.72 10.88
N VAL A 376 0.86 13.36 11.88
CA VAL A 376 0.00 12.61 12.79
C VAL A 376 -1.20 12.07 12.04
N LEU A 377 -1.61 10.83 12.35
CA LEU A 377 -2.63 10.14 11.59
C LEU A 377 -4.00 10.22 12.27
N ILE A 378 -5.02 10.47 11.46
CA ILE A 378 -6.42 10.32 11.83
C ILE A 378 -6.91 9.11 11.03
N LEU A 379 -7.18 8.01 11.75
CA LEU A 379 -7.33 6.70 11.15
C LEU A 379 -8.81 6.42 10.87
N PHE A 380 -9.14 6.22 9.61
CA PHE A 380 -10.49 5.95 9.14
C PHE A 380 -10.50 4.72 8.22
N PRO A 381 -10.32 3.50 8.77
CA PRO A 381 -10.29 2.29 7.97
C PRO A 381 -11.63 2.05 7.26
N VAL A 382 -11.57 1.57 6.01
CA VAL A 382 -12.74 1.34 5.15
C VAL A 382 -12.84 -0.12 4.73
N MET A 383 -11.73 -0.78 4.39
CA MET A 383 -11.72 -2.14 3.85
C MET A 383 -10.39 -2.87 4.03
N ASN A 384 -10.36 -4.17 3.76
CA ASN A 384 -9.17 -5.02 3.70
C ASN A 384 -8.34 -4.99 5.02
N ASP A 385 -7.02 -4.84 4.93
CA ASP A 385 -6.08 -4.78 6.05
C ASP A 385 -6.12 -3.47 6.85
N GLN A 386 -6.91 -2.50 6.40
CA GLN A 386 -6.90 -1.14 6.93
C GLN A 386 -7.28 -1.08 8.41
N GLY A 387 -8.22 -1.94 8.84
CA GLY A 387 -8.59 -2.06 10.24
C GLY A 387 -7.42 -2.54 11.11
N LEU A 388 -6.69 -3.56 10.69
CA LEU A 388 -5.52 -4.06 11.41
C LEU A 388 -4.41 -3.01 11.47
N ASN A 389 -4.17 -2.30 10.35
CA ASN A 389 -3.22 -1.19 10.30
C ASN A 389 -3.59 -0.08 11.29
N ALA A 390 -4.88 0.27 11.37
CA ALA A 390 -5.37 1.30 12.30
C ALA A 390 -5.08 0.92 13.76
N ARG A 391 -5.36 -0.34 14.19
CA ARG A 391 -5.10 -0.82 15.56
C ARG A 391 -3.60 -0.83 15.87
N LEU A 392 -2.76 -1.29 14.91
CA LEU A 392 -1.30 -1.24 15.05
C LEU A 392 -0.81 0.20 15.31
N LEU A 393 -1.27 1.16 14.50
CA LEU A 393 -0.82 2.55 14.58
C LEU A 393 -1.37 3.28 15.81
N GLN A 394 -2.60 2.99 16.20
CA GLN A 394 -3.18 3.53 17.44
C GLN A 394 -2.44 2.97 18.67
N GLY A 395 -2.18 1.66 18.71
CA GLY A 395 -1.40 1.02 19.78
C GLY A 395 0.01 1.61 19.91
N LYS A 396 0.66 1.94 18.77
CA LYS A 396 1.95 2.63 18.73
C LYS A 396 1.87 4.15 18.97
N LYS A 397 0.67 4.70 19.12
CA LYS A 397 0.40 6.14 19.37
C LYS A 397 0.94 7.05 18.25
N PHE A 398 0.74 6.66 16.98
CA PHE A 398 1.04 7.51 15.82
C PHE A 398 -0.20 8.22 15.28
N GLY A 399 -1.36 7.91 15.83
CA GLY A 399 -2.63 8.49 15.45
C GLY A 399 -3.76 7.99 16.35
N VAL A 400 -4.97 8.40 16.03
CA VAL A 400 -6.20 7.95 16.68
C VAL A 400 -7.19 7.48 15.62
N GLU A 401 -7.83 6.35 15.89
CA GLU A 401 -8.93 5.86 15.07
C GLU A 401 -10.21 6.62 15.40
N ILE A 402 -10.91 7.11 14.35
CA ILE A 402 -12.23 7.72 14.53
C ILE A 402 -13.16 6.66 15.11
N PRO A 403 -13.80 6.91 16.29
CA PRO A 403 -14.71 5.95 16.92
C PRO A 403 -15.86 5.59 15.99
N ARG A 404 -16.09 4.28 15.80
CA ARG A 404 -17.17 3.71 14.99
C ARG A 404 -17.92 2.64 15.80
N ASN A 405 -19.17 2.40 15.43
CA ASN A 405 -19.91 1.25 15.92
C ASN A 405 -19.22 -0.05 15.45
N GLU A 406 -18.93 -0.96 16.36
CA GLU A 406 -18.18 -2.19 16.05
C GLU A 406 -18.96 -3.17 15.17
N GLN A 407 -20.29 -3.11 15.17
CA GLN A 407 -21.14 -4.03 14.42
C GLN A 407 -21.35 -3.58 12.97
N ASP A 408 -21.69 -2.30 12.76
CA ASP A 408 -22.10 -1.78 11.45
C ASP A 408 -21.16 -0.74 10.86
N GLY A 409 -20.12 -0.32 11.63
CA GLY A 409 -19.14 0.65 11.20
C GLY A 409 -19.65 2.10 11.13
N SER A 410 -20.89 2.37 11.58
CA SER A 410 -21.42 3.72 11.60
C SER A 410 -20.64 4.63 12.57
N PHE A 411 -20.61 5.91 12.28
CA PHE A 411 -19.93 6.93 13.08
C PHE A 411 -20.72 8.24 13.10
N THR A 412 -20.38 9.12 14.03
CA THR A 412 -21.01 10.45 14.16
C THR A 412 -20.06 11.53 13.64
N SER A 413 -20.62 12.67 13.22
CA SER A 413 -19.83 13.85 12.88
C SER A 413 -19.00 14.36 14.06
N ASP A 414 -19.53 14.22 15.29
CA ASP A 414 -18.81 14.60 16.50
C ASP A 414 -17.57 13.73 16.71
N SER A 415 -17.67 12.40 16.48
CA SER A 415 -16.49 11.51 16.59
C SER A 415 -15.39 11.87 15.58
N VAL A 416 -15.75 12.33 14.39
CA VAL A 416 -14.80 12.86 13.41
C VAL A 416 -14.17 14.16 13.90
N SER A 417 -15.00 15.15 14.31
CA SER A 417 -14.55 16.44 14.80
C SER A 417 -13.60 16.30 15.99
N ASP A 418 -13.98 15.48 16.97
CA ASP A 418 -13.20 15.26 18.19
C ASP A 418 -11.86 14.58 17.90
N SER A 419 -11.84 13.57 17.01
CA SER A 419 -10.61 12.91 16.59
C SER A 419 -9.67 13.86 15.84
N VAL A 420 -10.21 14.70 14.96
CA VAL A 420 -9.44 15.74 14.25
C VAL A 420 -8.86 16.75 15.24
N ARG A 421 -9.66 17.25 16.17
CA ARG A 421 -9.20 18.22 17.18
C ARG A 421 -8.21 17.60 18.16
N LEU A 422 -8.45 16.36 18.61
CA LEU A 422 -7.53 15.63 19.48
C LEU A 422 -6.13 15.54 18.84
N THR A 423 -6.06 15.13 17.59
CA THR A 423 -4.79 14.92 16.90
C THR A 423 -4.09 16.22 16.56
N MET A 424 -4.82 17.27 16.16
CA MET A 424 -4.22 18.47 15.60
C MET A 424 -3.87 19.53 16.65
N VAL A 425 -4.74 19.77 17.63
CA VAL A 425 -4.64 20.96 18.48
C VAL A 425 -4.74 20.69 19.98
N SER A 426 -5.36 19.58 20.41
CA SER A 426 -5.50 19.26 21.83
C SER A 426 -4.14 18.98 22.50
N GLU A 427 -3.97 19.42 23.75
CA GLU A 427 -2.79 19.07 24.57
C GLU A 427 -2.68 17.54 24.74
N ASN A 428 -3.80 16.85 24.90
CA ASN A 428 -3.83 15.38 25.02
C ASN A 428 -3.30 14.65 23.78
N GLY A 429 -3.29 15.31 22.61
CA GLY A 429 -2.75 14.79 21.35
C GLY A 429 -1.26 15.04 21.14
N GLU A 430 -0.56 15.75 22.05
CA GLU A 430 0.85 16.10 21.84
C GLU A 430 1.75 14.87 21.73
N THR A 431 1.50 13.82 22.50
CA THR A 431 2.24 12.56 22.40
C THR A 431 2.09 11.95 21.00
N LEU A 432 0.88 11.98 20.40
CA LEU A 432 0.64 11.46 19.06
C LEU A 432 1.45 12.23 18.01
N ARG A 433 1.43 13.56 18.11
CA ARG A 433 2.19 14.45 17.20
C ARG A 433 3.70 14.27 17.36
N ALA A 434 4.19 14.14 18.60
CA ALA A 434 5.61 13.92 18.88
C ALA A 434 6.08 12.58 18.30
N ASN A 435 5.35 11.51 18.56
CA ASN A 435 5.68 10.18 18.04
C ASN A 435 5.65 10.15 16.51
N ALA A 436 4.64 10.75 15.88
CA ALA A 436 4.56 10.81 14.42
C ALA A 436 5.74 11.59 13.81
N ARG A 437 6.16 12.70 14.44
CA ARG A 437 7.35 13.46 14.01
C ARG A 437 8.63 12.64 14.12
N GLU A 438 8.77 11.83 15.17
CA GLU A 438 9.93 10.94 15.35
C GLU A 438 10.00 9.88 14.25
N MET A 439 8.84 9.36 13.83
CA MET A 439 8.77 8.35 12.75
C MET A 439 9.30 8.84 11.41
N LYS A 440 9.38 10.15 11.17
CA LYS A 440 10.05 10.69 9.99
C LYS A 440 11.49 10.20 9.87
N GLY A 441 12.20 10.05 11.00
CA GLY A 441 13.57 9.52 11.06
C GLY A 441 13.70 8.03 10.77
N LEU A 442 12.57 7.31 10.65
CA LEU A 442 12.57 5.88 10.31
C LEU A 442 11.93 5.64 8.94
N PHE A 443 10.75 6.18 8.71
CA PHE A 443 10.00 5.97 7.46
C PHE A 443 10.57 6.76 6.29
N GLY A 444 11.06 7.96 6.53
CA GLY A 444 11.61 8.87 5.52
C GLY A 444 13.13 8.91 5.43
N ASP A 445 13.84 8.16 6.28
CA ASP A 445 15.29 8.10 6.27
C ASP A 445 15.79 7.21 5.13
N PHE A 446 16.50 7.83 4.19
CA PHE A 446 17.02 7.12 3.03
C PHE A 446 18.17 6.17 3.40
N ASP A 447 19.01 6.48 4.39
CA ASP A 447 20.16 5.63 4.76
C ASP A 447 19.69 4.33 5.40
N ILE A 448 18.70 4.41 6.30
CA ILE A 448 18.07 3.22 6.91
C ILE A 448 17.42 2.36 5.82
N ASN A 449 16.60 2.96 4.98
CA ASN A 449 15.88 2.24 3.92
C ASN A 449 16.84 1.67 2.88
N ASN A 450 17.89 2.39 2.49
CA ASN A 450 18.92 1.89 1.57
C ASN A 450 19.68 0.70 2.17
N ARG A 451 20.00 0.72 3.47
CA ARG A 451 20.65 -0.43 4.14
C ARG A 451 19.81 -1.70 4.04
N TYR A 452 18.50 -1.60 4.28
CA TYR A 452 17.58 -2.72 4.10
C TYR A 452 17.55 -3.19 2.65
N PHE A 453 17.47 -2.24 1.73
CA PHE A 453 17.45 -2.53 0.31
C PHE A 453 18.77 -3.15 -0.18
N ASP A 454 19.94 -2.67 0.26
CA ASP A 454 21.25 -3.23 -0.08
C ASP A 454 21.40 -4.68 0.40
N ASN A 455 20.89 -4.99 1.60
CA ASN A 455 20.85 -6.36 2.11
C ASN A 455 19.96 -7.25 1.25
N PHE A 456 18.80 -6.76 0.82
CA PHE A 456 17.91 -7.47 -0.08
C PHE A 456 18.55 -7.66 -1.48
N ALA A 457 19.15 -6.63 -2.06
CA ALA A 457 19.82 -6.73 -3.35
C ALA A 457 20.94 -7.78 -3.33
N ARG A 458 21.74 -7.82 -2.26
CA ARG A 458 22.74 -8.88 -2.06
C ARG A 458 22.11 -10.25 -1.93
N TYR A 459 21.01 -10.36 -1.15
CA TYR A 459 20.31 -11.63 -0.96
C TYR A 459 19.85 -12.25 -2.29
N VAL A 460 19.27 -11.47 -3.22
CA VAL A 460 18.80 -12.00 -4.50
C VAL A 460 19.94 -12.44 -5.42
N VAL A 461 21.11 -11.82 -5.35
CA VAL A 461 22.31 -12.25 -6.07
C VAL A 461 22.82 -13.58 -5.53
N GLU A 462 22.92 -13.71 -4.20
CA GLU A 462 23.52 -14.89 -3.54
C GLU A 462 22.61 -16.12 -3.56
N ASN A 463 21.28 -15.94 -3.63
CA ASN A 463 20.30 -17.03 -3.44
C ASN A 463 19.48 -17.39 -4.68
N LYS A 464 19.84 -16.91 -5.86
CA LYS A 464 19.18 -17.37 -7.09
C LYS A 464 19.42 -18.85 -7.37
N LYS A 465 18.44 -19.54 -7.95
CA LYS A 465 18.62 -20.91 -8.44
C LYS A 465 19.68 -20.92 -9.55
N LYS A 466 20.61 -21.85 -9.47
CA LYS A 466 21.56 -22.05 -10.56
C LYS A 466 20.87 -22.93 -11.60
N PHE A 467 20.80 -22.45 -12.83
CA PHE A 467 20.37 -23.30 -13.95
C PHE A 467 21.37 -24.46 -14.07
N ILE A 468 20.88 -25.70 -13.95
CA ILE A 468 21.67 -26.94 -14.09
C ILE A 468 21.73 -27.28 -15.56
#